data_a39c789a7a1165f3bb6ec6c6402405a3
#
_entry.id   a39c789a7a1165f3bb6ec6c6402405a3
#
_cell.length_a   1.000
_cell.length_b   1.000
_cell.length_c   1.000
_cell.angle_alpha   90.00
_cell.angle_beta   90.00
_cell.angle_gamma   90.00
#
_symmetry.space_group_name_H-M   'P 1'
#
loop_
_entity.id
_entity.type
_entity.pdbx_description
1 polymer ?
#
loop_
_entity_poly.entity_id
_entity_poly.type
_entity_poly.pdbx_seq_one_letter_code
_entity_poly.pdbx_strand_id
1 'polypeptide(L)'
;MHLTIAMLTYRRNEYLAQVIPQLLEQADDVSGPETMVSVLIVDNDPQAGARAVVEAARAALGGEQPESSKLSGRDDSAGAAATSRLVYVHEPEPGIVAGRNRALSEAHGSDALVFIDDDEIPSPGWLAALVGTWQAQGCAAVTGPTPPTFEVAPSPWVTASGAFDSWEAADGAQVRSADTGNLLLDLGIVERLGLRFDPRYGLTGGEDSLFTRQLTRAGGVIRFAAGAVVTKRVPAARARRTWVLERSLRSGSSWARVRIDTAGPADDGASGTWARLRLRLGYGAKGLAKAGVDGARAGVARIRGDVPAQARYEVSSRGGLGMVVGALGVHVREYGRPRSRRSRAQAGRKSA
;
A
#
# COMPACT_ATOMS: atom_id res chain seq x y z
N MET A 1 -21.37 -13.34 7.98
CA MET A 1 -20.26 -12.69 7.23
C MET A 1 -19.17 -12.29 8.20
N HIS A 2 -17.90 -12.55 7.87
CA HIS A 2 -16.77 -12.14 8.68
C HIS A 2 -15.86 -11.21 7.87
N LEU A 3 -15.53 -10.02 8.41
CA LEU A 3 -14.68 -9.02 7.81
C LEU A 3 -13.46 -8.78 8.69
N THR A 4 -12.30 -8.61 8.09
CA THR A 4 -11.08 -8.22 8.80
C THR A 4 -10.59 -6.88 8.27
N ILE A 5 -10.45 -5.86 9.13
CA ILE A 5 -9.74 -4.61 8.82
C ILE A 5 -8.29 -4.81 9.21
N ALA A 6 -7.35 -4.76 8.29
CA ALA A 6 -5.94 -4.91 8.56
C ALA A 6 -5.18 -3.59 8.40
N MET A 7 -4.46 -3.21 9.44
CA MET A 7 -3.56 -2.07 9.45
C MET A 7 -2.13 -2.56 9.69
N LEU A 8 -1.24 -2.21 8.77
CA LEU A 8 0.19 -2.44 8.96
C LEU A 8 0.82 -1.22 9.63
N THR A 9 1.70 -1.45 10.60
CA THR A 9 2.42 -0.35 11.26
C THR A 9 3.91 -0.63 11.38
N TYR A 10 4.69 0.45 11.31
CA TYR A 10 6.13 0.44 11.53
C TYR A 10 6.57 1.72 12.23
N ARG A 11 6.80 1.65 13.56
CA ARG A 11 7.31 2.77 14.37
C ARG A 11 6.49 4.05 14.31
N ARG A 12 5.17 3.92 14.25
CA ARG A 12 4.21 5.04 14.21
C ARG A 12 3.15 4.90 15.30
N ASN A 13 3.61 4.60 16.51
CA ASN A 13 2.76 4.30 17.64
C ASN A 13 1.77 5.43 17.96
N GLU A 14 2.17 6.70 17.77
CA GLU A 14 1.30 7.86 17.99
C GLU A 14 0.11 7.89 17.00
N TYR A 15 0.33 7.55 15.74
CA TYR A 15 -0.74 7.45 14.75
C TYR A 15 -1.64 6.26 15.05
N LEU A 16 -1.03 5.11 15.36
CA LEU A 16 -1.76 3.89 15.70
C LEU A 16 -2.72 4.12 16.87
N ALA A 17 -2.28 4.76 17.95
CA ALA A 17 -3.11 5.07 19.10
C ALA A 17 -4.34 5.95 18.76
N GLN A 18 -4.23 6.80 17.75
CA GLN A 18 -5.32 7.68 17.31
C GLN A 18 -6.29 6.96 16.37
N VAL A 19 -5.82 6.01 15.55
CA VAL A 19 -6.63 5.39 14.49
C VAL A 19 -7.35 4.14 15.00
N ILE A 20 -6.79 3.36 15.93
CA ILE A 20 -7.46 2.16 16.46
C ILE A 20 -8.88 2.43 16.95
N PRO A 21 -9.17 3.48 17.78
CA PRO A 21 -10.54 3.75 18.23
C PRO A 21 -11.51 3.99 17.07
N GLN A 22 -11.04 4.70 16.02
CA GLN A 22 -11.86 5.00 14.84
C GLN A 22 -12.15 3.73 14.01
N LEU A 23 -11.18 2.81 13.88
CA LEU A 23 -11.41 1.53 13.21
C LEU A 23 -12.40 0.65 13.98
N LEU A 24 -12.36 0.70 15.29
CA LEU A 24 -13.30 -0.03 16.14
C LEU A 24 -14.71 0.56 16.02
N GLU A 25 -14.86 1.87 15.94
CA GLU A 25 -16.13 2.55 15.65
C GLU A 25 -16.69 2.13 14.29
N GLN A 26 -15.87 2.17 13.21
CA GLN A 26 -16.28 1.68 11.89
C GLN A 26 -16.67 0.19 11.91
N ALA A 27 -15.98 -0.62 12.70
CA ALA A 27 -16.30 -2.02 12.88
C ALA A 27 -17.67 -2.20 13.57
N ASP A 28 -17.99 -1.39 14.57
CA ASP A 28 -19.28 -1.40 15.26
C ASP A 28 -20.42 -1.01 14.35
N ASP A 29 -20.24 0.04 13.55
CA ASP A 29 -21.25 0.54 12.60
C ASP A 29 -21.70 -0.52 11.59
N VAL A 30 -20.82 -1.47 11.23
CA VAL A 30 -21.09 -2.53 10.26
C VAL A 30 -21.42 -3.86 10.92
N SER A 31 -21.02 -4.07 12.18
CA SER A 31 -21.28 -5.31 12.91
C SER A 31 -22.76 -5.49 13.24
N GLY A 32 -23.22 -6.73 13.23
CA GLY A 32 -24.60 -7.10 13.54
C GLY A 32 -24.75 -8.59 13.78
N PRO A 33 -25.99 -9.10 13.90
CA PRO A 33 -26.22 -10.52 14.23
C PRO A 33 -25.58 -11.50 13.23
N GLU A 34 -25.44 -11.09 11.98
CA GLU A 34 -24.89 -11.93 10.90
C GLU A 34 -23.55 -11.43 10.37
N THR A 35 -23.02 -10.32 10.93
CA THR A 35 -21.77 -9.70 10.47
C THR A 35 -20.84 -9.45 11.65
N MET A 36 -19.67 -10.06 11.62
CA MET A 36 -18.61 -9.84 12.59
C MET A 36 -17.45 -9.10 11.91
N VAL A 37 -16.94 -8.04 12.55
CA VAL A 37 -15.79 -7.29 12.06
C VAL A 37 -14.68 -7.30 13.10
N SER A 38 -13.49 -7.73 12.70
CA SER A 38 -12.27 -7.69 13.52
C SER A 38 -11.26 -6.69 12.97
N VAL A 39 -10.49 -6.07 13.86
CA VAL A 39 -9.38 -5.17 13.54
C VAL A 39 -8.08 -5.90 13.82
N LEU A 40 -7.25 -6.07 12.79
CA LEU A 40 -5.96 -6.75 12.82
C LEU A 40 -4.83 -5.72 12.70
N ILE A 41 -3.99 -5.62 13.70
CA ILE A 41 -2.77 -4.80 13.67
C ILE A 41 -1.57 -5.69 13.39
N VAL A 42 -0.91 -5.47 12.26
CA VAL A 42 0.33 -6.17 11.88
C VAL A 42 1.51 -5.26 12.13
N ASP A 43 2.28 -5.54 13.16
CA ASP A 43 3.46 -4.79 13.57
C ASP A 43 4.71 -5.32 12.86
N ASN A 44 5.26 -4.55 11.94
CA ASN A 44 6.47 -4.91 11.18
C ASN A 44 7.75 -4.30 11.81
N ASP A 45 7.68 -3.76 13.05
CA ASP A 45 8.88 -3.38 13.79
C ASP A 45 9.53 -4.63 14.40
N PRO A 46 10.84 -4.90 14.14
CA PRO A 46 11.55 -6.02 14.74
C PRO A 46 11.49 -6.05 16.27
N GLN A 47 11.23 -4.92 16.90
CA GLN A 47 11.15 -4.76 18.34
C GLN A 47 9.71 -4.89 18.87
N ALA A 48 8.74 -5.21 18.00
CA ALA A 48 7.31 -5.29 18.36
C ALA A 48 6.82 -4.03 19.12
N GLY A 49 7.23 -2.84 18.63
CA GLY A 49 7.03 -1.57 19.32
C GLY A 49 5.56 -1.14 19.44
N ALA A 50 4.68 -1.66 18.58
CA ALA A 50 3.25 -1.35 18.61
C ALA A 50 2.47 -2.18 19.64
N ARG A 51 3.04 -3.25 20.21
CA ARG A 51 2.34 -4.15 21.14
C ARG A 51 1.69 -3.41 22.31
N ALA A 52 2.44 -2.55 23.00
CA ALA A 52 1.93 -1.82 24.17
C ALA A 52 0.75 -0.91 23.83
N VAL A 53 0.74 -0.31 22.63
CA VAL A 53 -0.37 0.54 22.17
C VAL A 53 -1.64 -0.29 21.96
N VAL A 54 -1.51 -1.47 21.34
CA VAL A 54 -2.66 -2.37 21.11
C VAL A 54 -3.19 -2.93 22.44
N GLU A 55 -2.31 -3.31 23.37
CA GLU A 55 -2.70 -3.78 24.70
C GLU A 55 -3.43 -2.70 25.49
N ALA A 56 -2.96 -1.45 25.43
CA ALA A 56 -3.65 -0.33 26.06
C ALA A 56 -5.05 -0.08 25.43
N ALA A 57 -5.16 -0.18 24.11
CA ALA A 57 -6.45 -0.07 23.43
C ALA A 57 -7.42 -1.21 23.82
N ARG A 58 -6.92 -2.45 23.94
CA ARG A 58 -7.73 -3.60 24.44
C ARG A 58 -8.22 -3.38 25.86
N ALA A 59 -7.34 -2.91 26.75
CA ALA A 59 -7.72 -2.62 28.14
C ALA A 59 -8.82 -1.56 28.22
N ALA A 60 -8.78 -0.53 27.35
CA ALA A 60 -9.81 0.50 27.26
C ALA A 60 -11.18 -0.02 26.79
N LEU A 61 -11.20 -1.14 26.04
CA LEU A 61 -12.44 -1.80 25.60
C LEU A 61 -13.10 -2.65 26.71
N GLY A 62 -12.58 -2.68 27.92
CA GLY A 62 -13.10 -3.49 29.03
C GLY A 62 -12.68 -4.97 28.93
N GLY A 63 -11.51 -5.20 28.36
CA GLY A 63 -11.06 -6.46 27.87
C GLY A 63 -10.96 -7.61 28.85
N GLU A 64 -11.65 -8.68 28.55
CA GLU A 64 -11.16 -10.03 28.86
C GLU A 64 -9.88 -10.26 28.05
N GLN A 65 -8.77 -10.42 28.77
CA GLN A 65 -7.52 -10.86 28.17
C GLN A 65 -7.72 -12.32 27.67
N PRO A 66 -7.50 -12.64 26.40
CA PRO A 66 -7.08 -13.99 26.09
C PRO A 66 -5.65 -14.10 26.64
N GLU A 67 -5.48 -14.86 27.71
CA GLU A 67 -4.18 -15.21 28.23
C GLU A 67 -3.30 -15.68 27.08
N SER A 68 -2.10 -15.10 26.99
CA SER A 68 -1.06 -15.57 26.09
C SER A 68 -0.58 -16.93 26.53
N SER A 69 -1.37 -17.97 26.26
CA SER A 69 -0.97 -19.34 26.48
C SER A 69 -0.49 -19.97 25.19
N LYS A 70 0.83 -20.10 25.08
CA LYS A 70 1.53 -21.21 24.42
C LYS A 70 1.05 -21.60 23.03
N LEU A 71 1.48 -20.87 22.02
CA LEU A 71 1.59 -21.40 20.66
C LEU A 71 2.82 -22.31 20.55
N SER A 72 2.75 -23.47 21.20
CA SER A 72 3.58 -24.63 20.90
C SER A 72 2.70 -25.88 20.93
N GLY A 73 2.25 -26.31 19.76
CA GLY A 73 1.45 -27.53 19.61
C GLY A 73 0.35 -27.33 18.57
N ARG A 74 0.45 -28.07 17.51
CA ARG A 74 -0.57 -28.24 16.47
C ARG A 74 -1.93 -28.54 17.08
N ASP A 75 -2.92 -28.01 16.41
CA ASP A 75 -4.34 -28.29 16.37
C ASP A 75 -5.27 -27.38 17.18
N ASP A 76 -6.27 -26.85 16.47
CA ASP A 76 -7.52 -26.23 16.91
C ASP A 76 -7.54 -24.73 17.32
N SER A 77 -6.53 -23.93 17.00
CA SER A 77 -6.51 -22.52 17.37
C SER A 77 -7.18 -21.55 16.35
N ALA A 78 -7.68 -22.04 15.22
CA ALA A 78 -8.37 -21.20 14.23
C ALA A 78 -9.70 -20.61 14.75
N GLY A 79 -10.34 -21.28 15.72
CA GLY A 79 -11.60 -20.83 16.30
C GLY A 79 -11.47 -19.73 17.37
N ALA A 80 -10.34 -19.66 18.10
CA ALA A 80 -10.18 -18.72 19.21
C ALA A 80 -9.71 -17.32 18.76
N ALA A 81 -8.99 -17.22 17.64
CA ALA A 81 -8.60 -15.93 17.07
C ALA A 81 -9.77 -15.18 16.39
N ALA A 82 -10.79 -15.92 15.96
CA ALA A 82 -11.96 -15.37 15.30
C ALA A 82 -12.92 -14.59 16.21
N THR A 83 -12.74 -14.65 17.53
CA THR A 83 -13.61 -13.99 18.50
C THR A 83 -13.05 -12.70 19.11
N SER A 84 -11.78 -12.37 18.85
CA SER A 84 -11.17 -11.14 19.36
C SER A 84 -11.41 -9.97 18.41
N ARG A 85 -12.10 -8.93 18.87
CA ARG A 85 -12.40 -7.72 18.12
C ARG A 85 -11.14 -6.93 17.68
N LEU A 86 -10.07 -6.97 18.46
CA LEU A 86 -8.78 -6.32 18.17
C LEU A 86 -7.66 -7.34 18.28
N VAL A 87 -7.05 -7.69 17.17
CA VAL A 87 -5.99 -8.70 17.05
C VAL A 87 -4.64 -8.00 16.83
N TYR A 88 -3.60 -8.45 17.52
CA TYR A 88 -2.22 -8.01 17.32
C TYR A 88 -1.37 -9.15 16.82
N VAL A 89 -0.61 -8.90 15.76
CA VAL A 89 0.35 -9.86 15.20
C VAL A 89 1.68 -9.18 14.95
N HIS A 90 2.76 -9.81 15.37
CA HIS A 90 4.11 -9.36 15.08
C HIS A 90 4.65 -10.05 13.82
N GLU A 91 5.10 -9.25 12.84
CA GLU A 91 5.78 -9.73 11.63
C GLU A 91 7.22 -9.24 11.63
N PRO A 92 8.19 -10.10 12.04
CA PRO A 92 9.60 -9.70 12.17
C PRO A 92 10.31 -9.56 10.82
N GLU A 93 9.82 -10.20 9.75
CA GLU A 93 10.41 -10.07 8.42
C GLU A 93 10.21 -8.64 7.89
N PRO A 94 11.32 -7.94 7.54
CA PRO A 94 11.20 -6.54 7.14
C PRO A 94 10.59 -6.36 5.76
N GLY A 95 9.70 -5.41 5.66
CA GLY A 95 9.14 -4.93 4.39
C GLY A 95 7.63 -5.03 4.31
N ILE A 96 7.06 -4.13 3.52
CA ILE A 96 5.61 -3.97 3.38
C ILE A 96 4.92 -5.25 2.90
N VAL A 97 5.58 -6.03 2.04
CA VAL A 97 5.05 -7.28 1.48
C VAL A 97 4.92 -8.36 2.55
N ALA A 98 5.90 -8.49 3.46
CA ALA A 98 5.83 -9.45 4.56
C ALA A 98 4.59 -9.15 5.43
N GLY A 99 4.41 -7.89 5.83
CA GLY A 99 3.24 -7.49 6.62
C GLY A 99 1.91 -7.71 5.89
N ARG A 100 1.82 -7.40 4.60
CA ARG A 100 0.58 -7.61 3.81
C ARG A 100 0.27 -9.08 3.61
N ASN A 101 1.26 -9.91 3.32
CA ASN A 101 1.06 -11.36 3.23
C ASN A 101 0.71 -11.97 4.59
N ARG A 102 1.27 -11.41 5.69
CA ARG A 102 0.86 -11.80 7.03
C ARG A 102 -0.60 -11.46 7.29
N ALA A 103 -1.05 -10.27 6.92
CA ALA A 103 -2.46 -9.88 7.03
C ALA A 103 -3.38 -10.81 6.22
N LEU A 104 -3.02 -11.16 4.97
CA LEU A 104 -3.76 -12.14 4.16
C LEU A 104 -3.82 -13.52 4.81
N SER A 105 -2.77 -13.94 5.51
CA SER A 105 -2.72 -15.24 6.19
C SER A 105 -3.55 -15.23 7.47
N GLU A 106 -3.51 -14.15 8.25
CA GLU A 106 -4.29 -14.01 9.49
C GLU A 106 -5.79 -13.82 9.23
N ALA A 107 -6.15 -13.22 8.09
CA ALA A 107 -7.54 -13.05 7.67
C ALA A 107 -8.14 -14.31 7.00
N HIS A 108 -7.41 -15.43 6.99
CA HIS A 108 -7.95 -16.69 6.46
C HIS A 108 -9.24 -17.09 7.17
N GLY A 109 -10.27 -17.41 6.39
CA GLY A 109 -11.61 -17.68 6.92
C GLY A 109 -12.52 -16.46 7.06
N SER A 110 -12.03 -15.25 6.78
CA SER A 110 -12.88 -14.09 6.59
C SER A 110 -13.41 -14.04 5.15
N ASP A 111 -14.59 -13.45 4.96
CA ASP A 111 -15.19 -13.24 3.63
C ASP A 111 -14.45 -12.12 2.87
N ALA A 112 -14.04 -11.06 3.59
CA ALA A 112 -13.29 -9.98 3.01
C ALA A 112 -12.21 -9.43 3.97
N LEU A 113 -11.14 -8.87 3.37
CA LEU A 113 -10.05 -8.18 4.04
C LEU A 113 -10.00 -6.73 3.57
N VAL A 114 -10.02 -5.80 4.51
CA VAL A 114 -9.91 -4.36 4.23
C VAL A 114 -8.57 -3.85 4.71
N PHE A 115 -7.76 -3.31 3.80
CA PHE A 115 -6.50 -2.66 4.13
C PHE A 115 -6.69 -1.16 4.34
N ILE A 116 -6.02 -0.62 5.34
CA ILE A 116 -5.84 0.81 5.61
C ILE A 116 -4.42 1.05 6.13
N ASP A 117 -3.78 2.15 5.70
CA ASP A 117 -2.43 2.51 6.16
C ASP A 117 -2.48 3.20 7.54
N ASP A 118 -1.40 3.13 8.32
CA ASP A 118 -1.31 3.72 9.67
C ASP A 118 -1.21 5.26 9.68
N ASP A 119 -0.98 5.89 8.51
CA ASP A 119 -1.04 7.35 8.31
C ASP A 119 -2.36 7.82 7.66
N GLU A 120 -3.38 6.98 7.69
CA GLU A 120 -4.71 7.25 7.13
C GLU A 120 -5.78 7.25 8.22
N ILE A 121 -6.81 8.08 8.02
CA ILE A 121 -7.94 8.26 8.94
C ILE A 121 -9.23 7.98 8.17
N PRO A 122 -10.03 6.98 8.56
CA PRO A 122 -11.30 6.70 7.92
C PRO A 122 -12.33 7.80 8.25
N SER A 123 -13.09 8.23 7.25
CA SER A 123 -14.24 9.09 7.46
C SER A 123 -15.44 8.28 8.00
N PRO A 124 -16.40 8.90 8.68
CA PRO A 124 -17.63 8.22 9.09
C PRO A 124 -18.31 7.50 7.91
N GLY A 125 -18.71 6.24 8.12
CA GLY A 125 -19.33 5.41 7.08
C GLY A 125 -18.36 4.82 6.04
N TRP A 126 -17.05 4.98 6.19
CA TRP A 126 -16.05 4.46 5.27
C TRP A 126 -16.17 2.95 5.04
N LEU A 127 -16.20 2.15 6.11
CA LEU A 127 -16.31 0.71 5.99
C LEU A 127 -17.65 0.28 5.37
N ALA A 128 -18.73 0.93 5.77
CA ALA A 128 -20.06 0.66 5.23
C ALA A 128 -20.13 0.92 3.71
N ALA A 129 -19.47 1.96 3.23
CA ALA A 129 -19.40 2.27 1.79
C ALA A 129 -18.59 1.22 1.01
N LEU A 130 -17.45 0.75 1.54
CA LEU A 130 -16.69 -0.35 0.94
C LEU A 130 -17.50 -1.64 0.87
N VAL A 131 -18.09 -2.05 1.99
CA VAL A 131 -18.86 -3.30 2.12
C VAL A 131 -20.13 -3.25 1.26
N GLY A 132 -20.87 -2.14 1.29
CA GLY A 132 -22.08 -1.96 0.49
C GLY A 132 -21.79 -2.06 -1.01
N THR A 133 -20.69 -1.43 -1.49
CA THR A 133 -20.29 -1.53 -2.90
C THR A 133 -19.85 -2.95 -3.25
N TRP A 134 -19.08 -3.62 -2.39
CA TRP A 134 -18.65 -5.00 -2.58
C TRP A 134 -19.84 -5.96 -2.71
N GLN A 135 -20.79 -5.90 -1.78
CA GLN A 135 -21.98 -6.74 -1.77
C GLN A 135 -22.89 -6.47 -2.97
N ALA A 136 -23.14 -5.20 -3.29
CA ALA A 136 -24.02 -4.82 -4.39
C ALA A 136 -23.46 -5.20 -5.77
N GLN A 137 -22.13 -5.21 -5.93
CA GLN A 137 -21.48 -5.41 -7.23
C GLN A 137 -20.89 -6.81 -7.40
N GLY A 138 -20.75 -7.62 -6.33
CA GLY A 138 -20.10 -8.94 -6.38
C GLY A 138 -18.68 -8.89 -6.96
N CYS A 139 -17.91 -7.85 -6.63
CA CYS A 139 -16.62 -7.58 -7.24
C CYS A 139 -15.45 -8.15 -6.42
N ALA A 140 -14.28 -8.28 -7.05
CA ALA A 140 -13.09 -8.85 -6.42
C ALA A 140 -12.41 -7.87 -5.44
N ALA A 141 -12.62 -6.57 -5.63
CA ALA A 141 -12.06 -5.55 -4.76
C ALA A 141 -12.86 -4.23 -4.86
N VAL A 142 -12.79 -3.44 -3.80
CA VAL A 142 -13.34 -2.07 -3.75
C VAL A 142 -12.28 -1.14 -3.21
N THR A 143 -12.17 0.06 -3.78
CA THR A 143 -11.31 1.15 -3.33
C THR A 143 -12.06 2.46 -3.30
N GLY A 144 -11.53 3.45 -2.60
CA GLY A 144 -12.14 4.77 -2.51
C GLY A 144 -11.11 5.90 -2.53
N PRO A 145 -11.56 7.16 -2.41
CA PRO A 145 -10.68 8.32 -2.43
C PRO A 145 -9.80 8.43 -1.19
N THR A 146 -8.59 8.99 -1.36
CA THR A 146 -7.59 9.21 -0.31
C THR A 146 -7.09 10.66 -0.33
N PRO A 147 -7.93 11.67 -0.03
CA PRO A 147 -7.50 13.06 -0.02
C PRO A 147 -6.42 13.31 1.04
N PRO A 148 -5.43 14.19 0.74
CA PRO A 148 -4.36 14.50 1.67
C PRO A 148 -4.80 15.50 2.73
N THR A 149 -4.27 15.35 3.96
CA THR A 149 -4.25 16.39 4.99
C THR A 149 -2.80 16.70 5.34
N PHE A 150 -2.40 17.95 5.15
CA PHE A 150 -1.02 18.39 5.36
C PHE A 150 -0.81 18.89 6.78
N GLU A 151 0.26 18.44 7.46
CA GLU A 151 0.67 18.98 8.78
C GLU A 151 1.11 20.45 8.69
N VAL A 152 1.64 20.86 7.53
CA VAL A 152 2.01 22.24 7.22
C VAL A 152 1.47 22.61 5.84
N ALA A 153 1.04 23.85 5.65
CA ALA A 153 0.55 24.32 4.35
C ALA A 153 1.60 24.03 3.25
N PRO A 154 1.25 23.28 2.20
CA PRO A 154 2.18 22.99 1.12
C PRO A 154 2.50 24.25 0.32
N SER A 155 3.72 24.32 -0.22
CA SER A 155 4.07 25.44 -1.12
C SER A 155 3.24 25.37 -2.42
N PRO A 156 3.05 26.50 -3.13
CA PRO A 156 2.33 26.53 -4.42
C PRO A 156 2.88 25.51 -5.44
N TRP A 157 4.19 25.26 -5.42
CA TRP A 157 4.81 24.24 -6.28
C TRP A 157 4.35 22.82 -5.89
N VAL A 158 4.32 22.50 -4.59
CA VAL A 158 3.88 21.18 -4.10
C VAL A 158 2.41 20.94 -4.42
N THR A 159 1.55 21.93 -4.18
CA THR A 159 0.14 21.85 -4.55
C THR A 159 -0.05 21.61 -6.04
N ALA A 160 0.63 22.41 -6.87
CA ALA A 160 0.51 22.33 -8.33
C ALA A 160 1.16 21.06 -8.94
N SER A 161 1.96 20.34 -8.17
CA SER A 161 2.66 19.13 -8.63
C SER A 161 1.70 17.95 -8.90
N GLY A 162 0.51 17.94 -8.30
CA GLY A 162 -0.44 16.82 -8.35
C GLY A 162 0.04 15.55 -7.63
N ALA A 163 1.15 15.61 -6.88
CA ALA A 163 1.75 14.42 -6.28
C ALA A 163 0.94 13.84 -5.12
N PHE A 164 0.04 14.63 -4.56
CA PHE A 164 -0.82 14.25 -3.45
C PHE A 164 -2.31 14.28 -3.81
N ASP A 165 -2.64 14.50 -5.10
CA ASP A 165 -4.02 14.51 -5.53
C ASP A 165 -4.65 13.14 -5.25
N SER A 166 -5.83 13.16 -4.66
CA SER A 166 -6.66 11.97 -4.52
C SER A 166 -7.10 11.53 -5.90
N TRP A 167 -7.04 10.23 -6.12
CA TRP A 167 -7.62 9.68 -7.32
C TRP A 167 -9.14 9.56 -7.15
N GLU A 168 -9.88 9.97 -8.18
CA GLU A 168 -11.34 10.00 -8.16
C GLU A 168 -11.90 9.29 -9.37
N ALA A 169 -13.04 8.62 -9.17
CA ALA A 169 -13.86 8.04 -10.21
C ALA A 169 -15.34 8.19 -9.83
N ALA A 170 -16.23 7.95 -10.77
CA ALA A 170 -17.65 7.88 -10.46
C ALA A 170 -17.93 6.71 -9.51
N ASP A 171 -18.91 6.88 -8.64
CA ASP A 171 -19.33 5.83 -7.72
C ASP A 171 -19.75 4.56 -8.48
N GLY A 172 -19.31 3.39 -8.02
CA GLY A 172 -19.49 2.11 -8.69
C GLY A 172 -18.66 1.90 -9.95
N ALA A 173 -17.87 2.88 -10.41
CA ALA A 173 -17.07 2.75 -11.62
C ALA A 173 -16.02 1.63 -11.51
N GLN A 174 -15.81 0.92 -12.63
CA GLN A 174 -14.73 -0.06 -12.72
C GLN A 174 -13.38 0.65 -12.89
N VAL A 175 -12.41 0.25 -12.09
CA VAL A 175 -11.06 0.79 -12.08
C VAL A 175 -10.02 -0.30 -12.33
N ARG A 176 -8.80 0.08 -12.71
CA ARG A 176 -7.78 -0.88 -13.16
C ARG A 176 -6.70 -1.18 -12.13
N SER A 177 -6.61 -0.39 -11.09
CA SER A 177 -5.65 -0.52 -10.00
C SER A 177 -6.18 0.18 -8.76
N ALA A 178 -5.67 -0.17 -7.61
CA ALA A 178 -5.94 0.46 -6.34
C ALA A 178 -4.69 0.43 -5.46
N ASP A 179 -4.59 1.41 -4.57
CA ASP A 179 -3.58 1.42 -3.51
C ASP A 179 -4.14 0.66 -2.29
N THR A 180 -3.29 -0.06 -1.59
CA THR A 180 -3.71 -0.83 -0.40
C THR A 180 -4.03 0.03 0.82
N GLY A 181 -3.75 1.33 0.78
CA GLY A 181 -4.16 2.24 1.86
C GLY A 181 -5.69 2.38 1.99
N ASN A 182 -6.45 2.07 0.93
CA ASN A 182 -7.92 2.05 0.97
C ASN A 182 -8.45 0.97 0.04
N LEU A 183 -8.40 -0.29 0.48
CA LEU A 183 -8.69 -1.44 -0.38
C LEU A 183 -9.41 -2.55 0.37
N LEU A 184 -10.63 -2.88 -0.06
CA LEU A 184 -11.32 -4.12 0.31
C LEU A 184 -11.02 -5.19 -0.74
N LEU A 185 -10.69 -6.40 -0.30
CA LEU A 185 -10.48 -7.59 -1.11
C LEU A 185 -11.50 -8.67 -0.75
N ASP A 186 -12.17 -9.24 -1.74
CA ASP A 186 -12.91 -10.50 -1.61
C ASP A 186 -11.91 -11.65 -1.46
N LEU A 187 -11.85 -12.24 -0.27
CA LEU A 187 -10.86 -13.28 0.02
C LEU A 187 -11.14 -14.58 -0.73
N GLY A 188 -12.40 -14.92 -0.97
CA GLY A 188 -12.74 -16.08 -1.77
C GLY A 188 -12.24 -15.97 -3.22
N ILE A 189 -12.25 -14.77 -3.81
CA ILE A 189 -11.68 -14.52 -5.14
C ILE A 189 -10.15 -14.54 -5.08
N VAL A 190 -9.54 -13.87 -4.11
CA VAL A 190 -8.08 -13.81 -3.93
C VAL A 190 -7.48 -15.21 -3.76
N GLU A 191 -8.11 -16.06 -2.94
CA GLU A 191 -7.68 -17.44 -2.69
C GLU A 191 -7.83 -18.32 -3.92
N ARG A 192 -8.98 -18.26 -4.62
CA ARG A 192 -9.17 -19.01 -5.87
C ARG A 192 -8.16 -18.67 -6.94
N LEU A 193 -7.71 -17.41 -6.97
CA LEU A 193 -6.69 -16.95 -7.92
C LEU A 193 -5.26 -17.20 -7.42
N GLY A 194 -5.08 -17.69 -6.20
CA GLY A 194 -3.77 -17.94 -5.57
C GLY A 194 -2.92 -16.67 -5.43
N LEU A 195 -3.55 -15.49 -5.29
CA LEU A 195 -2.85 -14.22 -5.28
C LEU A 195 -2.18 -13.96 -3.92
N ARG A 196 -0.94 -13.50 -3.98
CA ARG A 196 -0.16 -13.00 -2.85
C ARG A 196 0.67 -11.79 -3.30
N PHE A 197 1.05 -10.94 -2.37
CA PHE A 197 2.00 -9.86 -2.66
C PHE A 197 3.39 -10.44 -2.94
N ASP A 198 4.01 -9.99 -4.02
CA ASP A 198 5.29 -10.53 -4.51
C ASP A 198 6.47 -10.02 -3.67
N PRO A 199 7.24 -10.92 -3.00
CA PRO A 199 8.38 -10.53 -2.15
C PRO A 199 9.44 -9.70 -2.87
N ARG A 200 9.57 -9.82 -4.20
CA ARG A 200 10.50 -9.03 -5.00
C ARG A 200 10.24 -7.52 -4.96
N TYR A 201 9.05 -7.13 -4.51
CA TYR A 201 8.63 -5.73 -4.38
C TYR A 201 8.66 -5.20 -2.94
N GLY A 202 8.99 -6.04 -1.96
CA GLY A 202 8.89 -5.72 -0.52
C GLY A 202 9.71 -4.52 -0.04
N LEU A 203 10.79 -4.17 -0.73
CA LEU A 203 11.65 -3.02 -0.38
C LEU A 203 11.62 -1.89 -1.43
N THR A 204 10.96 -2.08 -2.55
CA THR A 204 11.02 -1.17 -3.69
C THR A 204 9.73 -0.41 -3.96
N GLY A 205 8.63 -0.82 -3.36
CA GLY A 205 7.30 -0.30 -3.66
C GLY A 205 6.73 -0.83 -4.99
N GLY A 206 5.45 -0.58 -5.22
CA GLY A 206 4.69 -1.02 -6.40
C GLY A 206 4.10 -2.43 -6.28
N GLU A 207 4.14 -3.03 -5.09
CA GLU A 207 3.55 -4.33 -4.78
C GLU A 207 2.02 -4.32 -4.88
N ASP A 208 1.39 -3.22 -4.49
CA ASP A 208 -0.04 -2.95 -4.64
C ASP A 208 -0.47 -2.88 -6.10
N SER A 209 0.27 -2.10 -6.89
CA SER A 209 0.05 -1.98 -8.33
C SER A 209 0.25 -3.31 -9.05
N LEU A 210 1.22 -4.14 -8.62
CA LEU A 210 1.41 -5.48 -9.15
C LEU A 210 0.24 -6.39 -8.78
N PHE A 211 -0.13 -6.44 -7.51
CA PHE A 211 -1.20 -7.27 -6.99
C PHE A 211 -2.54 -6.98 -7.69
N THR A 212 -2.94 -5.70 -7.71
CA THR A 212 -4.21 -5.28 -8.33
C THR A 212 -4.20 -5.49 -9.84
N ARG A 213 -3.04 -5.34 -10.50
CA ARG A 213 -2.90 -5.67 -11.91
C ARG A 213 -2.99 -7.18 -12.18
N GLN A 214 -2.42 -8.02 -11.33
CA GLN A 214 -2.59 -9.48 -11.42
C GLN A 214 -4.05 -9.87 -11.23
N LEU A 215 -4.73 -9.30 -10.22
CA LEU A 215 -6.14 -9.49 -9.97
C LEU A 215 -7.00 -9.17 -11.22
N THR A 216 -6.79 -7.98 -11.82
CA THR A 216 -7.57 -7.56 -12.99
C THR A 216 -7.24 -8.36 -14.25
N ARG A 217 -5.99 -8.83 -14.42
CA ARG A 217 -5.62 -9.73 -15.53
C ARG A 217 -6.22 -11.12 -15.41
N ALA A 218 -6.44 -11.58 -14.18
CA ALA A 218 -7.13 -12.83 -13.91
C ALA A 218 -8.67 -12.72 -13.99
N GLY A 219 -9.19 -11.58 -14.44
CA GLY A 219 -10.63 -11.34 -14.60
C GLY A 219 -11.32 -10.74 -13.37
N GLY A 220 -10.59 -10.46 -12.28
CA GLY A 220 -11.13 -9.76 -11.12
C GLY A 220 -11.52 -8.33 -11.45
N VAL A 221 -12.65 -7.88 -10.93
CA VAL A 221 -13.17 -6.51 -11.10
C VAL A 221 -12.89 -5.71 -9.85
N ILE A 222 -12.33 -4.51 -10.01
CA ILE A 222 -12.17 -3.52 -8.92
C ILE A 222 -13.20 -2.43 -9.13
N ARG A 223 -13.95 -2.09 -8.08
CA ARG A 223 -14.94 -1.01 -8.09
C ARG A 223 -14.48 0.16 -7.24
N PHE A 224 -14.94 1.36 -7.59
CA PHE A 224 -14.69 2.57 -6.84
C PHE A 224 -15.91 2.94 -6.02
N ALA A 225 -15.75 3.11 -4.72
CA ALA A 225 -16.76 3.59 -3.78
C ALA A 225 -16.45 5.04 -3.40
N ALA A 226 -17.17 6.01 -3.97
CA ALA A 226 -16.91 7.43 -3.74
C ALA A 226 -17.10 7.85 -2.27
N GLY A 227 -17.99 7.15 -1.55
CA GLY A 227 -18.24 7.38 -0.12
C GLY A 227 -17.18 6.74 0.81
N ALA A 228 -16.33 5.87 0.30
CA ALA A 228 -15.30 5.20 1.10
C ALA A 228 -14.04 6.07 1.24
N VAL A 229 -14.15 7.18 1.94
CA VAL A 229 -13.09 8.19 2.05
C VAL A 229 -12.16 7.87 3.23
N VAL A 230 -10.86 7.82 2.98
CA VAL A 230 -9.82 7.88 4.01
C VAL A 230 -8.95 9.11 3.80
N THR A 231 -8.64 9.84 4.86
CA THR A 231 -7.80 11.05 4.77
C THR A 231 -6.35 10.68 5.07
N LYS A 232 -5.45 10.93 4.11
CA LYS A 232 -4.03 10.59 4.23
C LYS A 232 -3.24 11.74 4.84
N ARG A 233 -2.56 11.48 5.96
CA ARG A 233 -1.67 12.46 6.61
C ARG A 233 -0.40 12.64 5.80
N VAL A 234 -0.05 13.90 5.52
CA VAL A 234 1.18 14.26 4.83
C VAL A 234 2.09 15.05 5.78
N PRO A 235 3.10 14.39 6.36
CA PRO A 235 4.06 15.06 7.23
C PRO A 235 4.82 16.18 6.53
N ALA A 236 5.24 17.20 7.27
CA ALA A 236 6.02 18.33 6.75
C ALA A 236 7.26 17.90 5.94
N ALA A 237 7.89 16.79 6.34
CA ALA A 237 9.04 16.23 5.64
C ALA A 237 8.69 15.71 4.23
N ARG A 238 7.45 15.29 3.97
CA ARG A 238 6.97 14.84 2.68
C ARG A 238 6.41 15.97 1.82
N ALA A 239 5.92 17.06 2.41
CA ALA A 239 5.39 18.24 1.73
C ALA A 239 6.50 19.14 1.14
N ARG A 240 7.53 18.54 0.51
CA ARG A 240 8.70 19.24 -0.04
C ARG A 240 8.96 18.81 -1.48
N ARG A 241 9.39 19.78 -2.32
CA ARG A 241 9.72 19.53 -3.74
C ARG A 241 10.70 18.38 -3.92
N THR A 242 11.76 18.32 -3.12
CA THR A 242 12.76 17.22 -3.19
C THR A 242 12.13 15.85 -2.99
N TRP A 243 11.30 15.70 -1.96
CA TRP A 243 10.60 14.45 -1.69
C TRP A 243 9.63 14.07 -2.82
N VAL A 244 8.86 15.04 -3.34
CA VAL A 244 7.94 14.83 -4.47
C VAL A 244 8.69 14.33 -5.70
N LEU A 245 9.83 14.93 -6.04
CA LEU A 245 10.63 14.52 -7.19
C LEU A 245 11.26 13.12 -7.00
N GLU A 246 11.71 12.79 -5.79
CA GLU A 246 12.19 11.45 -5.46
C GLU A 246 11.06 10.41 -5.54
N ARG A 247 9.87 10.72 -4.99
CA ARG A 247 8.69 9.87 -5.12
C ARG A 247 8.34 9.64 -6.59
N SER A 248 8.35 10.69 -7.42
CA SER A 248 8.05 10.59 -8.85
C SER A 248 9.01 9.66 -9.60
N LEU A 249 10.30 9.71 -9.25
CA LEU A 249 11.31 8.80 -9.80
C LEU A 249 11.00 7.35 -9.40
N ARG A 250 10.70 7.09 -8.10
CA ARG A 250 10.35 5.75 -7.60
C ARG A 250 9.08 5.23 -8.26
N SER A 251 8.03 6.05 -8.31
CA SER A 251 6.75 5.67 -8.95
C SER A 251 6.92 5.34 -10.43
N GLY A 252 7.72 6.12 -11.17
CA GLY A 252 8.05 5.83 -12.56
C GLY A 252 8.79 4.49 -12.73
N SER A 253 9.73 4.20 -11.82
CA SER A 253 10.47 2.93 -11.81
C SER A 253 9.56 1.73 -11.53
N SER A 254 8.74 1.81 -10.49
CA SER A 254 7.79 0.77 -10.12
C SER A 254 6.75 0.55 -11.21
N TRP A 255 6.23 1.63 -11.80
CA TRP A 255 5.26 1.55 -12.90
C TRP A 255 5.81 0.79 -14.13
N ALA A 256 7.05 1.10 -14.55
CA ALA A 256 7.68 0.41 -15.69
C ALA A 256 7.93 -1.06 -15.35
N ARG A 257 8.45 -1.35 -14.17
CA ARG A 257 8.73 -2.70 -13.68
C ARG A 257 7.48 -3.57 -13.64
N VAL A 258 6.40 -3.10 -13.01
CA VAL A 258 5.12 -3.83 -12.92
C VAL A 258 4.61 -4.19 -14.32
N ARG A 259 4.70 -3.27 -15.29
CA ARG A 259 4.25 -3.53 -16.66
C ARG A 259 5.13 -4.53 -17.40
N ILE A 260 6.43 -4.53 -17.15
CA ILE A 260 7.37 -5.50 -17.71
C ILE A 260 7.14 -6.89 -17.09
N ASP A 261 7.01 -6.94 -15.77
CA ASP A 261 6.85 -8.19 -15.03
C ASP A 261 5.49 -8.85 -15.27
N THR A 262 4.46 -8.07 -15.61
CA THR A 262 3.13 -8.57 -15.96
C THR A 262 2.90 -8.76 -17.46
N ALA A 263 3.89 -8.60 -18.31
CA ALA A 263 3.75 -8.78 -19.75
C ALA A 263 3.99 -10.24 -20.14
N GLY A 264 2.98 -10.85 -20.74
CA GLY A 264 3.02 -12.23 -21.23
C GLY A 264 2.51 -13.28 -20.24
N PRO A 265 2.27 -14.49 -20.69
CA PRO A 265 2.05 -15.65 -19.82
C PRO A 265 3.32 -15.99 -19.05
N ALA A 266 3.17 -16.59 -17.88
CA ALA A 266 4.29 -16.91 -16.99
C ALA A 266 5.26 -17.98 -17.56
N ASP A 267 4.82 -18.76 -18.58
CA ASP A 267 5.49 -19.97 -19.04
C ASP A 267 6.11 -19.88 -20.45
N ASP A 268 6.16 -18.71 -21.07
CA ASP A 268 6.66 -18.55 -22.46
C ASP A 268 8.19 -18.50 -22.54
N GLY A 269 8.91 -19.51 -22.16
CA GLY A 269 10.31 -19.79 -22.48
C GLY A 269 11.12 -18.65 -23.16
N ALA A 270 11.77 -18.94 -24.28
CA ALA A 270 12.54 -17.96 -25.05
C ALA A 270 11.70 -16.79 -25.62
N SER A 271 10.43 -17.02 -25.98
CA SER A 271 9.52 -15.98 -26.52
C SER A 271 9.20 -14.92 -25.43
N GLY A 272 9.02 -15.33 -24.20
CA GLY A 272 8.79 -14.43 -23.06
C GLY A 272 10.01 -13.53 -22.76
N THR A 273 11.22 -14.02 -22.97
CA THR A 273 12.45 -13.24 -22.78
C THR A 273 12.57 -12.11 -23.79
N TRP A 274 12.32 -12.40 -25.09
CA TRP A 274 12.33 -11.38 -26.13
C TRP A 274 11.22 -10.35 -25.97
N ALA A 275 10.03 -10.77 -25.56
CA ALA A 275 8.92 -9.86 -25.27
C ALA A 275 9.28 -8.89 -24.13
N ARG A 276 9.86 -9.39 -23.04
CA ARG A 276 10.33 -8.55 -21.94
C ARG A 276 11.45 -7.59 -22.37
N LEU A 277 12.40 -8.04 -23.19
CA LEU A 277 13.46 -7.17 -23.71
C LEU A 277 12.89 -6.03 -24.57
N ARG A 278 11.95 -6.34 -25.48
CA ARG A 278 11.26 -5.30 -26.28
C ARG A 278 10.54 -4.29 -25.42
N LEU A 279 9.86 -4.74 -24.36
CA LEU A 279 9.20 -3.84 -23.42
C LEU A 279 10.20 -2.98 -22.63
N ARG A 280 11.30 -3.56 -22.17
CA ARG A 280 12.37 -2.80 -21.50
C ARG A 280 12.92 -1.70 -22.43
N LEU A 281 13.23 -2.02 -23.67
CA LEU A 281 13.69 -1.02 -24.65
C LEU A 281 12.61 0.04 -24.91
N GLY A 282 11.35 -0.37 -25.12
CA GLY A 282 10.22 0.53 -25.36
C GLY A 282 9.96 1.48 -24.19
N TYR A 283 9.93 0.97 -22.96
CA TYR A 283 9.73 1.80 -21.77
C TYR A 283 10.96 2.67 -21.46
N GLY A 284 12.16 2.18 -21.74
CA GLY A 284 13.38 2.97 -21.64
C GLY A 284 13.36 4.17 -22.59
N ALA A 285 13.08 3.92 -23.90
CA ALA A 285 12.98 4.98 -24.90
C ALA A 285 11.86 5.98 -24.59
N LYS A 286 10.66 5.49 -24.22
CA LYS A 286 9.54 6.34 -23.81
C LYS A 286 9.89 7.18 -22.57
N GLY A 287 10.59 6.60 -21.60
CA GLY A 287 11.05 7.29 -20.41
C GLY A 287 12.04 8.40 -20.72
N LEU A 288 13.02 8.14 -21.59
CA LEU A 288 13.99 9.15 -22.03
C LEU A 288 13.31 10.31 -22.80
N ALA A 289 12.43 9.99 -23.75
CA ALA A 289 11.69 11.01 -24.49
C ALA A 289 10.85 11.88 -23.54
N LYS A 290 10.12 11.25 -22.61
CA LYS A 290 9.33 11.96 -21.60
C LYS A 290 10.20 12.83 -20.70
N ALA A 291 11.33 12.32 -20.22
CA ALA A 291 12.25 13.06 -19.37
C ALA A 291 12.82 14.27 -20.07
N GLY A 292 13.25 14.13 -21.32
CA GLY A 292 13.83 15.23 -22.13
C GLY A 292 12.80 16.30 -22.49
N VAL A 293 11.65 15.89 -23.04
CA VAL A 293 10.60 16.84 -23.47
C VAL A 293 10.04 17.61 -22.27
N ASP A 294 9.65 16.88 -21.22
CA ASP A 294 9.06 17.53 -20.05
C ASP A 294 10.11 18.30 -19.23
N GLY A 295 11.38 17.87 -19.25
CA GLY A 295 12.48 18.65 -18.69
C GLY A 295 12.68 20.00 -19.39
N ALA A 296 12.65 20.00 -20.73
CA ALA A 296 12.72 21.25 -21.50
C ALA A 296 11.51 22.16 -21.24
N ARG A 297 10.29 21.61 -21.20
CA ARG A 297 9.07 22.35 -20.86
C ARG A 297 9.12 22.93 -19.44
N ALA A 298 9.65 22.20 -18.48
CA ALA A 298 9.86 22.68 -17.12
C ALA A 298 10.83 23.87 -17.09
N GLY A 299 11.91 23.82 -17.88
CA GLY A 299 12.85 24.95 -18.05
C GLY A 299 12.17 26.18 -18.60
N VAL A 300 11.36 26.05 -19.66
CA VAL A 300 10.58 27.15 -20.23
C VAL A 300 9.57 27.73 -19.22
N ALA A 301 8.82 26.87 -18.53
CA ALA A 301 7.86 27.28 -17.51
C ALA A 301 8.56 28.07 -16.37
N ARG A 302 9.73 27.61 -15.95
CA ARG A 302 10.54 28.30 -14.94
C ARG A 302 10.96 29.68 -15.38
N ILE A 303 11.41 29.84 -16.63
CA ILE A 303 11.79 31.17 -17.19
C ILE A 303 10.58 32.10 -17.24
N ARG A 304 9.39 31.56 -17.50
CA ARG A 304 8.13 32.34 -17.56
C ARG A 304 7.53 32.64 -16.20
N GLY A 305 8.06 32.07 -15.11
CA GLY A 305 7.50 32.20 -13.77
C GLY A 305 6.19 31.37 -13.58
N ASP A 306 5.88 30.45 -14.49
CA ASP A 306 4.69 29.58 -14.41
C ASP A 306 4.96 28.41 -13.47
N VAL A 307 4.75 28.64 -12.18
CA VAL A 307 4.99 27.63 -11.12
C VAL A 307 4.14 26.36 -11.31
N PRO A 308 2.83 26.44 -11.64
CA PRO A 308 2.01 25.26 -11.90
C PRO A 308 2.51 24.38 -13.06
N ALA A 309 2.86 24.98 -14.20
CA ALA A 309 3.38 24.24 -15.34
C ALA A 309 4.77 23.66 -15.02
N GLN A 310 5.65 24.44 -14.36
CA GLN A 310 6.96 23.97 -13.93
C GLN A 310 6.84 22.73 -13.05
N ALA A 311 5.98 22.77 -12.01
CA ALA A 311 5.82 21.65 -11.07
C ALA A 311 5.37 20.36 -11.77
N ARG A 312 4.33 20.45 -12.60
CA ARG A 312 3.81 19.31 -13.37
C ARG A 312 4.85 18.71 -14.31
N TYR A 313 5.59 19.56 -15.04
CA TYR A 313 6.60 19.06 -15.98
C TYR A 313 7.83 18.49 -15.27
N GLU A 314 8.27 19.05 -14.14
CA GLU A 314 9.36 18.48 -13.35
C GLU A 314 9.00 17.09 -12.78
N VAL A 315 7.81 16.93 -12.22
CA VAL A 315 7.28 15.64 -11.74
C VAL A 315 7.22 14.63 -12.88
N SER A 316 6.68 15.04 -14.04
CA SER A 316 6.56 14.23 -15.24
C SER A 316 7.92 13.79 -15.78
N SER A 317 8.89 14.71 -15.86
CA SER A 317 10.28 14.44 -16.27
C SER A 317 10.97 13.44 -15.33
N ARG A 318 10.82 13.62 -14.01
CA ARG A 318 11.36 12.68 -13.01
C ARG A 318 10.73 11.31 -13.09
N GLY A 319 9.41 11.24 -13.31
CA GLY A 319 8.71 9.98 -13.60
C GLY A 319 9.26 9.28 -14.86
N GLY A 320 9.56 10.04 -15.92
CA GLY A 320 10.23 9.55 -17.12
C GLY A 320 11.60 8.94 -16.84
N LEU A 321 12.44 9.61 -16.05
CA LEU A 321 13.72 9.04 -15.60
C LEU A 321 13.53 7.77 -14.78
N GLY A 322 12.51 7.75 -13.92
CA GLY A 322 12.11 6.55 -13.17
C GLY A 322 11.78 5.38 -14.11
N MET A 323 11.02 5.62 -15.20
CA MET A 323 10.71 4.58 -16.19
C MET A 323 11.99 3.98 -16.79
N VAL A 324 13.01 4.80 -17.09
CA VAL A 324 14.31 4.32 -17.58
C VAL A 324 14.97 3.42 -16.54
N VAL A 325 15.03 3.86 -15.29
CA VAL A 325 15.62 3.10 -14.17
C VAL A 325 14.92 1.75 -14.00
N GLY A 326 13.59 1.71 -14.02
CA GLY A 326 12.79 0.48 -13.95
C GLY A 326 13.00 -0.43 -15.14
N ALA A 327 13.10 0.12 -16.36
CA ALA A 327 13.38 -0.64 -17.58
C ALA A 327 14.78 -1.28 -17.58
N LEU A 328 15.76 -0.64 -16.96
CA LEU A 328 17.11 -1.20 -16.76
C LEU A 328 17.15 -2.27 -15.67
N GLY A 329 16.06 -2.48 -14.92
CA GLY A 329 16.02 -3.44 -13.81
C GLY A 329 16.74 -2.94 -12.55
N VAL A 330 17.02 -1.64 -12.46
CA VAL A 330 17.59 -1.05 -11.26
C VAL A 330 16.49 -0.81 -10.24
N HIS A 331 16.71 -1.26 -9.01
CA HIS A 331 15.73 -1.17 -7.93
C HIS A 331 16.03 0.03 -7.03
N VAL A 332 15.14 1.02 -7.05
CA VAL A 332 15.17 2.14 -6.10
C VAL A 332 14.44 1.69 -4.84
N ARG A 333 15.14 1.65 -3.70
CA ARG A 333 14.52 1.24 -2.43
C ARG A 333 13.62 2.36 -1.89
N GLU A 334 12.42 2.00 -1.49
CA GLU A 334 11.47 2.86 -0.80
C GLU A 334 11.46 2.53 0.70
N TYR A 335 11.45 1.25 1.01
CA TYR A 335 11.48 0.72 2.37
C TYR A 335 12.86 0.13 2.65
N GLY A 336 13.40 0.39 3.83
CA GLY A 336 14.66 -0.21 4.22
C GLY A 336 15.16 0.35 5.54
N ARG A 337 15.65 -0.53 6.41
CA ARG A 337 16.34 -0.11 7.63
C ARG A 337 17.62 0.63 7.24
N PRO A 338 17.97 1.77 7.88
CA PRO A 338 19.29 2.35 7.73
C PRO A 338 20.32 1.27 8.06
N ARG A 339 21.26 1.01 7.15
CA ARG A 339 22.38 0.10 7.46
C ARG A 339 23.06 0.65 8.70
N SER A 340 23.02 -0.09 9.81
CA SER A 340 23.75 0.27 11.02
C SER A 340 25.25 0.38 10.64
N ARG A 341 25.89 1.46 11.02
CA ARG A 341 27.33 1.68 10.78
C ARG A 341 28.24 0.56 11.30
N ARG A 342 27.70 -0.38 12.10
CA ARG A 342 28.44 -1.50 12.69
C ARG A 342 28.84 -2.61 11.70
N SER A 343 28.16 -2.78 10.57
CA SER A 343 28.53 -3.84 9.61
C SER A 343 29.77 -3.53 8.77
N ARG A 344 30.24 -2.28 8.72
CA ARG A 344 31.51 -1.91 8.04
C ARG A 344 32.75 -2.22 8.89
N ALA A 345 32.61 -2.25 10.21
CA ALA A 345 33.76 -2.51 11.10
C ALA A 345 34.08 -4.00 11.24
N GLN A 346 33.17 -4.91 10.95
CA GLN A 346 33.41 -6.35 11.02
C GLN A 346 33.93 -6.96 9.71
N ALA A 347 33.66 -6.32 8.55
CA ALA A 347 34.21 -6.77 7.27
C ALA A 347 35.70 -6.45 7.12
N GLY A 348 36.22 -5.44 7.84
CA GLY A 348 37.63 -5.05 7.82
C GLY A 348 38.54 -5.82 8.78
N ARG A 349 38.01 -6.73 9.62
CA ARG A 349 38.79 -7.53 10.58
C ARG A 349 38.95 -9.00 10.19
N LYS A 350 38.51 -9.42 9.01
CA LYS A 350 38.72 -10.80 8.51
C LYS A 350 39.73 -10.90 7.38
N SER A 351 40.47 -9.81 7.10
CA SER A 351 41.57 -9.80 6.12
C SER A 351 42.83 -9.12 6.71
N ALA A 352 43.21 -9.47 7.92
CA ALA A 352 44.51 -9.19 8.49
C ALA A 352 44.98 -10.43 9.25
#